data_33ce80b76aee39f8613f90e1fce9b8cc
#
_entry.id   33ce80b76aee39f8613f90e1fce9b8cc
#
_cell.length_a   1.000
_cell.length_b   1.000
_cell.length_c   1.000
_cell.angle_alpha   90.00
_cell.angle_beta   90.00
_cell.angle_gamma   90.00
#
_symmetry.space_group_name_H-M   'P 1'
#
loop_
_entity.id
_entity.type
_entity.pdbx_description
1 polymer ?
#
loop_
_entity_poly.entity_id
_entity_poly.type
_entity_poly.pdbx_seq_one_letter_code
_entity_poly.pdbx_strand_id
1 'polypeptide(L)'
;GAGNYAKNVLIPAFKSARAGLQSVSSRHGVTAANVARQFGFAEATSDIESQIAGPAPALIITTRHDSHAGLVLAGLKAGKHVFVEKPLCLTYEDLAEIEAFHQESAERPILMVGFNRRFSPLIQKMKALLSQNAAPKSFIYTINSGAVPLDHWTQDSQIGGGRIIGEACHFIDLLRFLAGSRITDIVTSKMECQANDVAAITLSFADGSIGTIHYVANGHRSVAKERLEVFCDGKILQLDNFRKLTGFGWKNFSSQTSRSQDKGQAECARCFLDAIMKGAPEPIALEQLFEVTRFSLHAAHGTS
;
A
#
# COMPACT_ATOMS: atom_id res chain seq x y z
N GLY A 1 12.43 -1.05 10.89
CA GLY A 1 13.01 0.18 10.30
C GLY A 1 12.66 1.44 11.08
N ALA A 2 13.57 2.42 11.09
CA ALA A 2 13.42 3.67 11.84
C ALA A 2 13.61 4.93 10.95
N GLY A 3 13.19 4.81 9.69
CA GLY A 3 13.29 5.88 8.69
C GLY A 3 12.28 7.02 8.90
N ASN A 4 12.34 8.05 8.03
CA ASN A 4 11.46 9.22 8.15
C ASN A 4 9.97 8.88 8.06
N TYR A 5 9.58 7.97 7.17
CA TYR A 5 8.20 7.54 7.07
C TYR A 5 7.72 6.82 8.34
N ALA A 6 8.54 5.91 8.87
CA ALA A 6 8.24 5.25 10.13
C ALA A 6 8.01 6.27 11.26
N LYS A 7 8.93 7.23 11.44
CA LYS A 7 8.85 8.25 12.49
C LYS A 7 7.64 9.19 12.35
N ASN A 8 7.41 9.67 11.12
CA ASN A 8 6.45 10.77 10.92
C ASN A 8 5.01 10.26 10.66
N VAL A 9 4.85 9.01 10.27
CA VAL A 9 3.55 8.49 9.85
C VAL A 9 3.18 7.19 10.58
N LEU A 10 4.00 6.15 10.46
CA LEU A 10 3.56 4.81 10.84
C LEU A 10 3.60 4.56 12.34
N ILE A 11 4.69 4.94 13.03
CA ILE A 11 4.77 4.82 14.50
C ILE A 11 3.66 5.64 15.17
N PRO A 12 3.41 6.91 14.80
CA PRO A 12 2.24 7.65 15.30
C PRO A 12 0.90 6.95 15.03
N ALA A 13 0.70 6.36 13.84
CA ALA A 13 -0.52 5.64 13.49
C ALA A 13 -0.72 4.41 14.39
N PHE A 14 0.29 3.56 14.57
CA PHE A 14 0.23 2.42 15.49
C PHE A 14 0.04 2.83 16.95
N LYS A 15 0.71 3.90 17.37
CA LYS A 15 0.54 4.44 18.74
C LYS A 15 -0.88 4.96 18.98
N SER A 16 -1.47 5.65 18.00
CA SER A 16 -2.88 6.09 18.09
C SER A 16 -3.86 4.93 18.14
N ALA A 17 -3.53 3.80 17.51
CA ALA A 17 -4.26 2.54 17.57
C ALA A 17 -3.97 1.72 18.85
N ARG A 18 -3.21 2.28 19.80
CA ARG A 18 -2.85 1.68 21.10
C ARG A 18 -1.93 0.47 21.00
N ALA A 19 -1.06 0.39 20.00
CA ALA A 19 -0.02 -0.63 19.96
C ALA A 19 0.97 -0.46 21.15
N GLY A 20 1.34 -1.58 21.76
CA GLY A 20 2.47 -1.63 22.67
C GLY A 20 3.78 -1.58 21.89
N LEU A 21 4.59 -0.54 22.11
CA LEU A 21 5.87 -0.33 21.39
C LEU A 21 6.98 -1.09 22.10
N GLN A 22 7.20 -2.37 21.72
CA GLN A 22 8.16 -3.27 22.37
C GLN A 22 9.59 -2.95 21.97
N SER A 23 9.95 -3.15 20.71
CA SER A 23 11.32 -2.94 20.24
C SER A 23 11.34 -2.22 18.89
N VAL A 24 12.40 -1.46 18.63
CA VAL A 24 12.67 -0.85 17.34
C VAL A 24 14.09 -1.17 16.89
N SER A 25 14.24 -1.59 15.63
CA SER A 25 15.55 -1.86 15.03
C SER A 25 15.85 -0.96 13.83
N SER A 26 17.13 -0.70 13.65
CA SER A 26 17.67 0.02 12.49
C SER A 26 19.09 -0.45 12.24
N ARG A 27 19.52 -0.50 10.96
CA ARG A 27 20.91 -0.81 10.59
C ARG A 27 21.94 -0.01 11.40
N HIS A 28 21.60 1.23 11.74
CA HIS A 28 22.42 2.10 12.59
C HIS A 28 21.78 2.21 13.98
N GLY A 29 22.39 1.60 15.00
CA GLY A 29 21.87 1.55 16.37
C GLY A 29 21.51 2.93 16.96
N VAL A 30 22.28 3.99 16.63
CA VAL A 30 21.99 5.36 17.06
C VAL A 30 20.60 5.82 16.58
N THR A 31 20.21 5.48 15.35
CA THR A 31 18.87 5.82 14.83
C THR A 31 17.78 5.09 15.60
N ALA A 32 17.96 3.80 15.90
CA ALA A 32 17.03 3.02 16.70
C ALA A 32 16.88 3.60 18.12
N ALA A 33 18.01 3.91 18.79
CA ALA A 33 18.01 4.49 20.13
C ALA A 33 17.28 5.84 20.20
N ASN A 34 17.49 6.72 19.22
CA ASN A 34 16.80 8.01 19.14
C ASN A 34 15.27 7.82 18.96
N VAL A 35 14.86 6.91 18.07
CA VAL A 35 13.44 6.61 17.85
C VAL A 35 12.81 5.97 19.09
N ALA A 36 13.51 5.04 19.74
CA ALA A 36 13.03 4.42 20.97
C ALA A 36 12.75 5.47 22.06
N ARG A 37 13.69 6.39 22.28
CA ARG A 37 13.53 7.47 23.25
C ARG A 37 12.38 8.42 22.89
N GLN A 38 12.27 8.79 21.60
CA GLN A 38 11.25 9.73 21.12
C GLN A 38 9.83 9.18 21.26
N PHE A 39 9.61 7.89 20.97
CA PHE A 39 8.28 7.30 20.92
C PHE A 39 7.93 6.42 22.12
N GLY A 40 8.90 6.08 22.96
CA GLY A 40 8.71 5.27 24.15
C GLY A 40 8.72 3.76 23.85
N PHE A 41 9.59 3.28 22.95
CA PHE A 41 9.85 1.86 22.82
C PHE A 41 10.60 1.35 24.04
N ALA A 42 10.30 0.12 24.46
CA ALA A 42 10.99 -0.50 25.60
C ALA A 42 12.45 -0.84 25.25
N GLU A 43 12.73 -1.15 23.98
CA GLU A 43 14.05 -1.59 23.53
C GLU A 43 14.44 -0.98 22.18
N ALA A 44 15.75 -0.76 21.98
CA ALA A 44 16.37 -0.38 20.71
C ALA A 44 17.51 -1.34 20.39
N THR A 45 17.51 -1.90 19.19
CA THR A 45 18.53 -2.87 18.75
C THR A 45 18.99 -2.60 17.32
N SER A 46 20.16 -3.12 16.94
CA SER A 46 20.59 -3.29 15.55
C SER A 46 20.49 -4.74 15.08
N ASP A 47 20.21 -5.66 16.00
CA ASP A 47 20.06 -7.08 15.76
C ASP A 47 18.59 -7.40 15.39
N ILE A 48 18.36 -7.64 14.11
CA ILE A 48 17.02 -7.94 13.57
C ILE A 48 16.57 -9.36 13.89
N GLU A 49 17.50 -10.30 13.98
CA GLU A 49 17.20 -11.71 14.27
C GLU A 49 16.70 -11.84 15.71
N SER A 50 17.39 -11.21 16.65
CA SER A 50 16.96 -11.12 18.05
C SER A 50 15.57 -10.46 18.17
N GLN A 51 15.32 -9.40 17.38
CA GLN A 51 14.00 -8.74 17.38
C GLN A 51 12.89 -9.68 16.85
N ILE A 52 13.16 -10.44 15.79
CA ILE A 52 12.18 -11.39 15.25
C ILE A 52 11.93 -12.53 16.25
N ALA A 53 12.96 -13.04 16.92
CA ALA A 53 12.83 -14.06 17.96
C ALA A 53 12.16 -13.56 19.26
N GLY A 54 12.11 -12.25 19.46
CA GLY A 54 11.57 -11.62 20.68
C GLY A 54 10.07 -11.89 20.91
N PRO A 55 9.51 -11.47 22.07
CA PRO A 55 8.17 -11.86 22.50
C PRO A 55 7.01 -11.11 21.80
N ALA A 56 7.29 -10.07 21.02
CA ALA A 56 6.24 -9.31 20.36
C ALA A 56 5.49 -10.17 19.34
N PRO A 57 4.15 -10.22 19.35
CA PRO A 57 3.36 -11.07 18.44
C PRO A 57 3.31 -10.53 17.01
N ALA A 58 3.71 -9.29 16.79
CA ALA A 58 3.65 -8.63 15.49
C ALA A 58 4.97 -7.95 15.12
N LEU A 59 5.30 -8.01 13.82
CA LEU A 59 6.45 -7.36 13.21
C LEU A 59 5.98 -6.28 12.23
N ILE A 60 6.51 -5.05 12.36
CA ILE A 60 6.20 -3.93 11.46
C ILE A 60 7.45 -3.61 10.63
N ILE A 61 7.39 -3.87 9.33
CA ILE A 61 8.51 -3.73 8.40
C ILE A 61 8.41 -2.41 7.65
N THR A 62 9.42 -1.54 7.79
CA THR A 62 9.51 -0.21 7.16
C THR A 62 10.93 0.05 6.67
N THR A 63 11.58 -0.97 6.19
CA THR A 63 12.94 -0.95 5.67
C THR A 63 12.96 -0.46 4.20
N ARG A 64 14.07 -0.60 3.50
CA ARG A 64 14.11 -0.47 2.05
C ARG A 64 13.48 -1.71 1.42
N HIS A 65 13.00 -1.56 0.19
CA HIS A 65 12.16 -2.54 -0.48
C HIS A 65 12.84 -3.89 -0.71
N ASP A 66 14.15 -3.89 -0.98
CA ASP A 66 14.99 -5.07 -1.16
C ASP A 66 14.96 -6.07 0.00
N SER A 67 14.70 -5.58 1.21
CA SER A 67 14.66 -6.43 2.40
C SER A 67 13.24 -6.87 2.82
N HIS A 68 12.20 -6.42 2.13
CA HIS A 68 10.82 -6.68 2.55
C HIS A 68 10.50 -8.18 2.54
N ALA A 69 10.70 -8.85 1.41
CA ALA A 69 10.34 -10.28 1.26
C ALA A 69 11.04 -11.17 2.30
N GLY A 70 12.36 -11.03 2.45
CA GLY A 70 13.12 -11.82 3.42
C GLY A 70 12.67 -11.59 4.86
N LEU A 71 12.38 -10.33 5.24
CA LEU A 71 11.87 -10.01 6.58
C LEU A 71 10.43 -10.47 6.79
N VAL A 72 9.59 -10.42 5.76
CA VAL A 72 8.22 -10.97 5.79
C VAL A 72 8.28 -12.47 6.07
N LEU A 73 9.05 -13.22 5.28
CA LEU A 73 9.19 -14.67 5.45
C LEU A 73 9.78 -15.04 6.81
N ALA A 74 10.82 -14.32 7.27
CA ALA A 74 11.41 -14.56 8.58
C ALA A 74 10.38 -14.31 9.71
N GLY A 75 9.59 -13.23 9.62
CA GLY A 75 8.53 -12.95 10.57
C GLY A 75 7.44 -14.01 10.60
N LEU A 76 6.94 -14.40 9.42
CA LEU A 76 5.90 -15.42 9.28
C LEU A 76 6.36 -16.79 9.78
N LYS A 77 7.58 -17.21 9.45
CA LYS A 77 8.22 -18.46 9.94
C LYS A 77 8.40 -18.45 11.47
N ALA A 78 8.56 -17.28 12.07
CA ALA A 78 8.61 -17.12 13.54
C ALA A 78 7.21 -17.01 14.18
N GLY A 79 6.12 -17.26 13.45
CA GLY A 79 4.75 -17.18 13.93
C GLY A 79 4.24 -15.76 14.20
N LYS A 80 4.93 -14.73 13.67
CA LYS A 80 4.55 -13.33 13.88
C LYS A 80 3.50 -12.89 12.86
N HIS A 81 2.51 -12.12 13.30
CA HIS A 81 1.72 -11.29 12.40
C HIS A 81 2.63 -10.23 11.77
N VAL A 82 2.52 -10.03 10.47
CA VAL A 82 3.42 -9.13 9.75
C VAL A 82 2.65 -8.00 9.06
N PHE A 83 3.01 -6.77 9.39
CA PHE A 83 2.67 -5.60 8.61
C PHE A 83 3.93 -5.15 7.86
N VAL A 84 3.87 -5.09 6.54
CA VAL A 84 4.98 -4.60 5.71
C VAL A 84 4.55 -3.37 4.92
N GLU A 85 5.38 -2.32 4.90
CA GLU A 85 5.16 -1.24 3.95
C GLU A 85 5.27 -1.75 2.51
N LYS A 86 4.57 -1.09 1.63
CA LYS A 86 4.59 -1.43 0.21
C LYS A 86 5.96 -1.10 -0.42
N PRO A 87 6.37 -1.80 -1.46
CA PRO A 87 5.77 -3.01 -2.03
C PRO A 87 6.01 -4.23 -1.13
N LEU A 88 5.23 -5.29 -1.33
CA LEU A 88 5.45 -6.55 -0.60
C LEU A 88 6.83 -7.14 -0.90
N CYS A 89 7.18 -7.17 -2.18
CA CYS A 89 8.45 -7.70 -2.71
C CYS A 89 8.81 -7.01 -4.03
N LEU A 90 9.98 -7.33 -4.58
CA LEU A 90 10.50 -6.78 -5.83
C LEU A 90 10.53 -7.77 -6.99
N THR A 91 10.40 -9.06 -6.72
CA THR A 91 10.53 -10.13 -7.73
C THR A 91 9.36 -11.12 -7.68
N TYR A 92 9.17 -11.86 -8.75
CA TYR A 92 8.18 -12.94 -8.80
C TYR A 92 8.60 -14.12 -7.92
N GLU A 93 9.89 -14.37 -7.80
CA GLU A 93 10.47 -15.41 -6.95
C GLU A 93 10.14 -15.16 -5.48
N ASP A 94 10.37 -13.94 -5.01
CA ASP A 94 10.01 -13.52 -3.64
C ASP A 94 8.51 -13.71 -3.38
N LEU A 95 7.67 -13.30 -4.36
CA LEU A 95 6.22 -13.47 -4.24
C LEU A 95 5.83 -14.94 -4.13
N ALA A 96 6.42 -15.80 -4.98
CA ALA A 96 6.15 -17.23 -4.98
C ALA A 96 6.53 -17.90 -3.65
N GLU A 97 7.67 -17.50 -3.04
CA GLU A 97 8.08 -18.01 -1.73
C GLU A 97 7.09 -17.63 -0.62
N ILE A 98 6.58 -16.38 -0.64
CA ILE A 98 5.59 -15.92 0.35
C ILE A 98 4.25 -16.67 0.15
N GLU A 99 3.82 -16.87 -1.10
CA GLU A 99 2.61 -17.64 -1.44
C GLU A 99 2.72 -19.09 -0.98
N ALA A 100 3.87 -19.75 -1.26
CA ALA A 100 4.13 -21.12 -0.85
C ALA A 100 4.07 -21.28 0.67
N PHE A 101 4.68 -20.37 1.42
CA PHE A 101 4.58 -20.37 2.89
C PHE A 101 3.12 -20.39 3.37
N HIS A 102 2.28 -19.54 2.80
CA HIS A 102 0.86 -19.46 3.20
C HIS A 102 0.03 -20.68 2.79
N GLN A 103 0.42 -21.36 1.72
CA GLN A 103 -0.24 -22.61 1.28
C GLN A 103 0.13 -23.80 2.16
N GLU A 104 1.39 -23.89 2.58
CA GLU A 104 1.96 -25.03 3.31
C GLU A 104 1.84 -24.91 4.83
N SER A 105 1.75 -23.70 5.36
CA SER A 105 1.70 -23.46 6.81
C SER A 105 0.33 -23.80 7.39
N ALA A 106 0.33 -24.61 8.45
CA ALA A 106 -0.87 -24.84 9.28
C ALA A 106 -1.24 -23.61 10.11
N GLU A 107 -0.25 -22.85 10.57
CA GLU A 107 -0.44 -21.57 11.23
C GLU A 107 -0.52 -20.48 10.18
N ARG A 108 -1.53 -19.61 10.30
CA ARG A 108 -1.77 -18.52 9.36
C ARG A 108 -1.67 -17.18 10.07
N PRO A 109 -0.44 -16.72 10.40
CA PRO A 109 -0.28 -15.39 10.90
C PRO A 109 -0.73 -14.35 9.86
N ILE A 110 -1.36 -13.28 10.32
CA ILE A 110 -1.88 -12.23 9.44
C ILE A 110 -0.70 -11.56 8.72
N LEU A 111 -0.78 -11.52 7.39
CA LEU A 111 0.09 -10.69 6.54
C LEU A 111 -0.72 -9.50 6.03
N MET A 112 -0.20 -8.29 6.22
CA MET A 112 -0.81 -7.08 5.70
C MET A 112 0.24 -6.19 5.04
N VAL A 113 -0.05 -5.73 3.83
CA VAL A 113 0.73 -4.71 3.12
C VAL A 113 0.13 -3.33 3.39
N GLY A 114 0.96 -2.32 3.55
CA GLY A 114 0.58 -0.94 3.84
C GLY A 114 -0.20 -0.23 2.72
N PHE A 115 -1.20 -0.87 2.13
CA PHE A 115 -2.11 -0.30 1.14
C PHE A 115 -3.15 0.60 1.81
N ASN A 116 -2.67 1.65 2.45
CA ASN A 116 -3.45 2.52 3.31
C ASN A 116 -4.62 3.24 2.61
N ARG A 117 -4.53 3.51 1.30
CA ARG A 117 -5.54 4.33 0.59
C ARG A 117 -6.94 3.78 0.66
N ARG A 118 -7.12 2.45 0.63
CA ARG A 118 -8.44 1.82 0.77
C ARG A 118 -9.11 2.12 2.12
N PHE A 119 -8.33 2.47 3.15
CA PHE A 119 -8.84 2.82 4.50
C PHE A 119 -9.13 4.32 4.67
N SER A 120 -8.92 5.16 3.65
CA SER A 120 -9.28 6.57 3.68
C SER A 120 -10.81 6.74 3.84
N PRO A 121 -11.30 7.64 4.71
CA PRO A 121 -12.73 7.86 4.91
C PRO A 121 -13.48 8.21 3.62
N LEU A 122 -12.87 9.02 2.75
CA LEU A 122 -13.49 9.38 1.46
C LEU A 122 -13.51 8.19 0.48
N ILE A 123 -12.52 7.32 0.52
CA ILE A 123 -12.51 6.09 -0.29
C ILE A 123 -13.54 5.09 0.23
N GLN A 124 -13.67 4.94 1.55
CA GLN A 124 -14.71 4.08 2.14
C GLN A 124 -16.11 4.58 1.76
N LYS A 125 -16.33 5.90 1.76
CA LYS A 125 -17.58 6.50 1.26
C LYS A 125 -17.79 6.23 -0.22
N MET A 126 -16.76 6.37 -1.06
CA MET A 126 -16.81 6.04 -2.50
C MET A 126 -17.16 4.57 -2.69
N LYS A 127 -16.51 3.64 -1.99
CA LYS A 127 -16.79 2.20 -2.05
C LYS A 127 -18.23 1.88 -1.68
N ALA A 128 -18.72 2.47 -0.59
CA ALA A 128 -20.11 2.27 -0.15
C ALA A 128 -21.15 2.76 -1.18
N LEU A 129 -20.86 3.85 -1.90
CA LEU A 129 -21.71 4.32 -3.01
C LEU A 129 -21.66 3.37 -4.21
N LEU A 130 -20.47 2.99 -4.64
CA LEU A 130 -20.26 2.09 -5.78
C LEU A 130 -20.86 0.70 -5.55
N SER A 131 -20.82 0.19 -4.31
CA SER A 131 -21.39 -1.13 -3.96
C SER A 131 -22.93 -1.19 -4.07
N GLN A 132 -23.61 -0.06 -4.20
CA GLN A 132 -25.05 0.00 -4.46
C GLN A 132 -25.41 -0.25 -5.93
N ASN A 133 -24.42 -0.39 -6.80
CA ASN A 133 -24.60 -0.57 -8.23
C ASN A 133 -23.68 -1.71 -8.72
N ALA A 134 -24.30 -2.72 -9.35
CA ALA A 134 -23.59 -3.86 -9.91
C ALA A 134 -22.96 -3.61 -11.29
N ALA A 135 -23.27 -2.46 -11.93
CA ALA A 135 -22.75 -2.15 -13.27
C ALA A 135 -21.22 -2.03 -13.26
N PRO A 136 -20.56 -2.41 -14.37
CA PRO A 136 -19.13 -2.17 -14.57
C PRO A 136 -18.77 -0.69 -14.42
N LYS A 137 -17.55 -0.43 -14.00
CA LYS A 137 -17.01 0.89 -13.67
C LYS A 137 -15.87 1.24 -14.60
N SER A 138 -15.76 2.52 -14.97
CA SER A 138 -14.58 3.05 -15.63
C SER A 138 -13.85 4.00 -14.67
N PHE A 139 -12.54 3.76 -14.47
CA PHE A 139 -11.69 4.55 -13.57
C PHE A 139 -10.66 5.34 -14.35
N ILE A 140 -10.50 6.63 -14.00
CA ILE A 140 -9.40 7.47 -14.46
C ILE A 140 -8.66 7.97 -13.23
N TYR A 141 -7.42 7.55 -13.04
CA TYR A 141 -6.63 7.91 -11.86
C TYR A 141 -5.34 8.62 -12.29
N THR A 142 -5.25 9.90 -12.03
CA THR A 142 -4.07 10.71 -12.32
C THR A 142 -3.24 10.91 -11.06
N ILE A 143 -1.95 10.58 -11.14
CA ILE A 143 -0.97 10.74 -10.07
C ILE A 143 0.15 11.67 -10.54
N ASN A 144 0.16 12.90 -10.05
CA ASN A 144 1.25 13.84 -10.20
C ASN A 144 2.26 13.61 -9.08
N SER A 145 3.18 12.65 -9.27
CA SER A 145 4.08 12.22 -8.20
C SER A 145 5.29 13.16 -8.01
N GLY A 146 5.60 13.97 -9.03
CA GLY A 146 6.78 14.82 -9.07
C GLY A 146 8.08 14.05 -9.31
N ALA A 147 9.10 14.75 -9.77
CA ALA A 147 10.42 14.16 -10.04
C ALA A 147 11.14 13.77 -8.74
N VAL A 148 11.91 12.69 -8.83
CA VAL A 148 12.85 12.23 -7.80
C VAL A 148 14.24 12.17 -8.43
N PRO A 149 15.32 12.57 -7.74
CA PRO A 149 16.69 12.47 -8.25
C PRO A 149 17.02 11.05 -8.72
N LEU A 150 17.81 10.94 -9.79
CA LEU A 150 18.16 9.64 -10.39
C LEU A 150 18.98 8.74 -9.45
N ASP A 151 19.77 9.34 -8.57
CA ASP A 151 20.59 8.69 -7.54
C ASP A 151 19.80 8.33 -6.28
N HIS A 152 18.52 8.67 -6.22
CA HIS A 152 17.69 8.29 -5.08
C HIS A 152 17.45 6.77 -5.07
N TRP A 153 17.58 6.14 -3.92
CA TRP A 153 17.51 4.68 -3.74
C TRP A 153 16.24 4.03 -4.34
N THR A 154 15.13 4.76 -4.45
CA THR A 154 13.89 4.25 -5.07
C THR A 154 13.98 4.10 -6.57
N GLN A 155 14.96 4.73 -7.24
CA GLN A 155 15.23 4.58 -8.67
C GLN A 155 16.15 3.38 -8.95
N ASP A 156 16.87 2.90 -7.95
CA ASP A 156 17.71 1.72 -8.05
C ASP A 156 16.83 0.46 -8.19
N SER A 157 17.03 -0.31 -9.25
CA SER A 157 16.22 -1.49 -9.56
C SER A 157 16.38 -2.62 -8.53
N GLN A 158 17.54 -2.72 -7.87
CA GLN A 158 17.81 -3.78 -6.89
C GLN A 158 17.35 -3.41 -5.48
N ILE A 159 17.42 -2.12 -5.12
CA ILE A 159 17.11 -1.65 -3.76
C ILE A 159 15.67 -1.17 -3.67
N GLY A 160 15.24 -0.36 -4.63
CA GLY A 160 13.92 0.27 -4.68
C GLY A 160 12.93 -0.38 -5.62
N GLY A 161 13.41 -1.15 -6.60
CA GLY A 161 12.59 -1.75 -7.66
C GLY A 161 12.05 -0.74 -8.68
N GLY A 162 12.45 0.53 -8.60
CA GLY A 162 11.88 1.62 -9.38
C GLY A 162 10.53 2.09 -8.85
N ARG A 163 10.05 3.21 -9.38
CA ARG A 163 8.85 3.87 -8.86
C ARG A 163 7.55 3.19 -9.26
N ILE A 164 7.53 2.42 -10.33
CA ILE A 164 6.32 1.68 -10.71
C ILE A 164 6.01 0.61 -9.67
N ILE A 165 6.96 -0.24 -9.29
CA ILE A 165 6.77 -1.22 -8.21
C ILE A 165 6.58 -0.49 -6.88
N GLY A 166 7.50 0.43 -6.56
CA GLY A 166 7.56 1.07 -5.26
C GLY A 166 6.40 2.02 -4.94
N GLU A 167 5.65 2.50 -5.94
CA GLU A 167 4.56 3.46 -5.71
C GLU A 167 3.26 3.11 -6.46
N ALA A 168 3.32 2.66 -7.73
CA ALA A 168 2.10 2.42 -8.49
C ALA A 168 1.26 1.26 -7.94
N CYS A 169 1.85 0.34 -7.17
CA CYS A 169 1.15 -0.71 -6.44
C CYS A 169 0.00 -0.17 -5.56
N HIS A 170 0.16 1.01 -4.96
CA HIS A 170 -0.91 1.68 -4.21
C HIS A 170 -2.14 2.01 -5.06
N PHE A 171 -1.94 2.36 -6.32
CA PHE A 171 -3.01 2.81 -7.21
C PHE A 171 -3.69 1.62 -7.85
N ILE A 172 -2.93 0.57 -8.16
CA ILE A 172 -3.46 -0.73 -8.59
C ILE A 172 -4.33 -1.33 -7.48
N ASP A 173 -3.84 -1.32 -6.24
CA ASP A 173 -4.60 -1.74 -5.05
C ASP A 173 -5.91 -0.98 -4.89
N LEU A 174 -5.86 0.35 -5.02
CA LEU A 174 -7.06 1.16 -4.85
C LEU A 174 -8.12 0.89 -5.92
N LEU A 175 -7.72 0.75 -7.19
CA LEU A 175 -8.67 0.41 -8.25
C LEU A 175 -9.22 -1.01 -8.06
N ARG A 176 -8.38 -1.99 -7.69
CA ARG A 176 -8.83 -3.35 -7.35
C ARG A 176 -9.86 -3.36 -6.22
N PHE A 177 -9.63 -2.58 -5.16
CA PHE A 177 -10.55 -2.42 -4.04
C PHE A 177 -11.88 -1.80 -4.48
N LEU A 178 -11.84 -0.70 -5.22
CA LEU A 178 -13.05 0.02 -5.66
C LEU A 178 -13.86 -0.79 -6.67
N ALA A 179 -13.21 -1.44 -7.64
CA ALA A 179 -13.89 -2.35 -8.57
C ALA A 179 -14.61 -3.46 -7.81
N GLY A 180 -13.97 -4.03 -6.79
CA GLY A 180 -14.52 -5.16 -6.04
C GLY A 180 -14.47 -6.48 -6.84
N SER A 181 -13.71 -6.51 -7.93
CA SER A 181 -13.58 -7.60 -8.87
C SER A 181 -12.09 -7.86 -9.15
N ARG A 182 -11.71 -9.11 -9.42
CA ARG A 182 -10.32 -9.48 -9.70
C ARG A 182 -9.80 -8.80 -10.96
N ILE A 183 -8.50 -8.48 -10.98
CA ILE A 183 -7.81 -8.00 -12.18
C ILE A 183 -7.63 -9.19 -13.13
N THR A 184 -7.96 -9.01 -14.40
CA THR A 184 -7.81 -10.04 -15.44
C THR A 184 -6.68 -9.74 -16.41
N ASP A 185 -6.36 -8.45 -16.59
CA ASP A 185 -5.30 -8.03 -17.51
C ASP A 185 -4.72 -6.67 -17.10
N ILE A 186 -3.47 -6.42 -17.48
CA ILE A 186 -2.77 -5.16 -17.29
C ILE A 186 -1.90 -4.84 -18.51
N VAL A 187 -2.01 -3.62 -19.00
CA VAL A 187 -1.17 -3.10 -20.09
C VAL A 187 -0.48 -1.83 -19.63
N THR A 188 0.83 -1.75 -19.83
CA THR A 188 1.64 -0.59 -19.42
C THR A 188 2.35 0.03 -20.63
N SER A 189 2.08 1.32 -20.84
CA SER A 189 2.83 2.15 -21.79
C SER A 189 3.72 3.11 -21.01
N LYS A 190 5.02 3.11 -21.26
CA LYS A 190 5.99 3.98 -20.61
C LYS A 190 6.44 5.09 -21.55
N MET A 191 6.57 6.31 -21.02
CA MET A 191 7.21 7.40 -21.73
C MET A 191 8.73 7.19 -21.72
N GLU A 192 9.38 7.36 -22.87
CA GLU A 192 10.83 7.35 -22.94
C GLU A 192 11.41 8.54 -22.17
N CYS A 193 11.95 8.27 -21.00
CA CYS A 193 12.64 9.24 -20.15
C CYS A 193 13.71 8.54 -19.32
N GLN A 194 14.70 9.31 -18.87
CA GLN A 194 15.87 8.76 -18.17
C GLN A 194 15.51 7.98 -16.90
N ALA A 195 14.47 8.37 -16.19
CA ALA A 195 14.03 7.72 -14.94
C ALA A 195 13.05 6.55 -15.17
N ASN A 196 12.50 6.36 -16.37
CA ASN A 196 11.46 5.36 -16.68
C ASN A 196 10.28 5.38 -15.69
N ASP A 197 9.94 6.54 -15.15
CA ASP A 197 8.97 6.72 -14.08
C ASP A 197 7.71 7.50 -14.50
N VAL A 198 7.43 7.57 -15.79
CA VAL A 198 6.18 8.10 -16.35
C VAL A 198 5.49 6.99 -17.13
N ALA A 199 4.29 6.60 -16.71
CA ALA A 199 3.58 5.48 -17.30
C ALA A 199 2.06 5.69 -17.32
N ALA A 200 1.40 5.13 -18.35
CA ALA A 200 -0.01 4.85 -18.38
C ALA A 200 -0.21 3.35 -18.17
N ILE A 201 -0.96 2.98 -17.15
CA ILE A 201 -1.23 1.59 -16.76
C ILE A 201 -2.73 1.37 -16.90
N THR A 202 -3.14 0.47 -17.76
CA THR A 202 -4.55 0.11 -17.97
C THR A 202 -4.83 -1.25 -17.37
N LEU A 203 -5.89 -1.34 -16.56
CA LEU A 203 -6.38 -2.54 -15.88
C LEU A 203 -7.71 -2.97 -16.46
N SER A 204 -7.90 -4.26 -16.66
CA SER A 204 -9.18 -4.89 -16.92
C SER A 204 -9.61 -5.76 -15.74
N PHE A 205 -10.91 -5.78 -15.42
CA PHE A 205 -11.45 -6.53 -14.30
C PHE A 205 -12.50 -7.56 -14.75
N ALA A 206 -12.66 -8.63 -13.97
CA ALA A 206 -13.55 -9.74 -14.34
C ALA A 206 -15.04 -9.37 -14.43
N ASP A 207 -15.47 -8.28 -13.80
CA ASP A 207 -16.84 -7.75 -13.90
C ASP A 207 -17.05 -6.83 -15.12
N GLY A 208 -16.06 -6.73 -16.02
CA GLY A 208 -16.08 -5.84 -17.19
C GLY A 208 -15.67 -4.40 -16.88
N SER A 209 -15.32 -4.07 -15.63
CA SER A 209 -14.76 -2.76 -15.29
C SER A 209 -13.38 -2.57 -15.93
N ILE A 210 -13.03 -1.32 -16.21
CA ILE A 210 -11.71 -0.92 -16.71
C ILE A 210 -11.16 0.26 -15.90
N GLY A 211 -9.83 0.38 -15.82
CA GLY A 211 -9.21 1.51 -15.12
C GLY A 211 -7.88 1.90 -15.75
N THR A 212 -7.65 3.21 -15.88
CA THR A 212 -6.36 3.74 -16.34
C THR A 212 -5.72 4.58 -15.24
N ILE A 213 -4.47 4.27 -14.92
CA ILE A 213 -3.62 4.99 -13.99
C ILE A 213 -2.60 5.77 -14.81
N HIS A 214 -2.66 7.10 -14.76
CA HIS A 214 -1.63 7.97 -15.32
C HIS A 214 -0.66 8.34 -14.21
N TYR A 215 0.46 7.61 -14.13
CA TYR A 215 1.54 7.89 -13.20
C TYR A 215 2.54 8.84 -13.86
N VAL A 216 2.55 10.11 -13.45
CA VAL A 216 3.37 11.16 -14.06
C VAL A 216 4.34 11.73 -13.03
N ALA A 217 5.65 11.54 -13.27
CA ALA A 217 6.72 12.06 -12.43
C ALA A 217 7.25 13.41 -12.90
N ASN A 218 6.90 13.85 -14.11
CA ASN A 218 7.35 15.08 -14.74
C ASN A 218 6.41 16.27 -14.55
N GLY A 219 5.38 16.14 -13.69
CA GLY A 219 4.43 17.20 -13.42
C GLY A 219 4.94 18.24 -12.42
N HIS A 220 4.28 19.41 -12.38
CA HIS A 220 4.64 20.48 -11.47
C HIS A 220 3.98 20.29 -10.09
N ARG A 221 4.73 20.53 -9.01
CA ARG A 221 4.31 20.32 -7.61
C ARG A 221 3.15 21.20 -7.12
N SER A 222 2.81 22.27 -7.84
CA SER A 222 1.64 23.10 -7.50
C SER A 222 0.30 22.42 -7.81
N VAL A 223 0.31 21.39 -8.66
CA VAL A 223 -0.87 20.57 -8.96
C VAL A 223 -0.97 19.46 -7.91
N ALA A 224 -2.19 19.23 -7.41
CA ALA A 224 -2.45 18.20 -6.42
C ALA A 224 -1.97 16.80 -6.88
N LYS A 225 -1.47 16.00 -5.92
CA LYS A 225 -0.82 14.72 -6.26
C LYS A 225 -1.80 13.70 -6.85
N GLU A 226 -3.02 13.59 -6.34
CA GLU A 226 -3.90 12.46 -6.68
C GLU A 226 -5.31 12.94 -7.05
N ARG A 227 -5.80 12.54 -8.23
CA ARG A 227 -7.17 12.77 -8.69
C ARG A 227 -7.74 11.48 -9.27
N LEU A 228 -8.85 11.01 -8.71
CA LEU A 228 -9.55 9.81 -9.16
C LEU A 228 -10.96 10.15 -9.59
N GLU A 229 -11.35 9.69 -10.79
CA GLU A 229 -12.70 9.79 -11.34
C GLU A 229 -13.23 8.38 -11.59
N VAL A 230 -14.50 8.16 -11.24
CA VAL A 230 -15.18 6.88 -11.43
C VAL A 230 -16.50 7.12 -12.11
N PHE A 231 -16.72 6.48 -13.25
CA PHE A 231 -17.95 6.52 -14.03
C PHE A 231 -18.67 5.19 -13.91
N CYS A 232 -19.96 5.22 -13.56
CA CYS A 232 -20.75 4.01 -13.33
C CYS A 232 -22.23 4.31 -13.55
N ASP A 233 -22.85 3.71 -14.57
CA ASP A 233 -24.30 3.75 -14.81
C ASP A 233 -24.89 5.19 -14.77
N GLY A 234 -24.35 6.09 -15.57
CA GLY A 234 -24.76 7.50 -15.61
C GLY A 234 -24.40 8.35 -14.39
N LYS A 235 -23.63 7.80 -13.45
CA LYS A 235 -23.18 8.49 -12.23
C LYS A 235 -21.68 8.68 -12.25
N ILE A 236 -21.20 9.75 -11.61
CA ILE A 236 -19.77 10.05 -11.51
C ILE A 236 -19.41 10.32 -10.04
N LEU A 237 -18.25 9.82 -9.62
CA LEU A 237 -17.57 10.21 -8.38
C LEU A 237 -16.21 10.79 -8.74
N GLN A 238 -15.87 11.95 -8.13
CA GLN A 238 -14.57 12.60 -8.30
C GLN A 238 -13.93 12.80 -6.94
N LEU A 239 -12.76 12.19 -6.72
CA LEU A 239 -11.92 12.40 -5.55
C LEU A 239 -10.79 13.36 -5.89
N ASP A 240 -10.68 14.45 -5.18
CA ASP A 240 -9.57 15.39 -5.26
C ASP A 240 -8.69 15.28 -4.03
N ASN A 241 -7.50 14.73 -4.24
CA ASN A 241 -6.37 14.67 -3.30
C ASN A 241 -6.73 14.24 -1.87
N PHE A 242 -7.70 13.34 -1.70
CA PHE A 242 -8.22 12.87 -0.39
C PHE A 242 -8.73 14.00 0.51
N ARG A 243 -9.12 15.12 -0.09
CA ARG A 243 -9.70 16.27 0.61
C ARG A 243 -11.16 16.51 0.26
N LYS A 244 -11.58 16.17 -0.97
CA LYS A 244 -12.95 16.35 -1.43
C LYS A 244 -13.37 15.16 -2.30
N LEU A 245 -14.55 14.65 -2.02
CA LEU A 245 -15.27 13.70 -2.85
C LEU A 245 -16.53 14.39 -3.35
N THR A 246 -16.74 14.44 -4.67
CA THR A 246 -17.93 15.01 -5.31
C THR A 246 -18.66 13.92 -6.08
N GLY A 247 -19.99 13.91 -6.01
CA GLY A 247 -20.84 12.96 -6.71
C GLY A 247 -21.83 13.65 -7.64
N PHE A 248 -21.99 13.11 -8.84
CA PHE A 248 -22.97 13.54 -9.83
C PHE A 248 -23.90 12.37 -10.16
N GLY A 249 -25.21 12.63 -10.28
CA GLY A 249 -26.21 11.58 -10.53
C GLY A 249 -26.53 10.67 -9.33
N TRP A 250 -25.95 10.90 -8.16
CA TRP A 250 -26.22 10.15 -6.93
C TRP A 250 -27.38 10.77 -6.15
N LYS A 251 -28.43 10.00 -5.91
CA LYS A 251 -29.70 10.50 -5.32
C LYS A 251 -29.50 11.13 -3.92
N ASN A 252 -28.61 10.58 -3.10
CA ASN A 252 -28.41 10.99 -1.70
C ASN A 252 -26.97 11.43 -1.40
N PHE A 253 -26.22 11.82 -2.41
CA PHE A 253 -24.83 12.26 -2.23
C PHE A 253 -24.43 13.28 -3.30
N SER A 254 -23.97 14.45 -2.89
CA SER A 254 -23.43 15.49 -3.77
C SER A 254 -21.95 15.75 -3.51
N SER A 255 -21.55 15.90 -2.26
CA SER A 255 -20.13 16.05 -1.92
C SER A 255 -19.84 15.80 -0.43
N GLN A 256 -18.58 15.51 -0.15
CA GLN A 256 -18.01 15.43 1.19
C GLN A 256 -16.60 16.04 1.18
N THR A 257 -16.30 16.93 2.11
CA THR A 257 -15.00 17.58 2.24
C THR A 257 -14.38 17.22 3.58
N SER A 258 -13.08 16.93 3.56
CA SER A 258 -12.28 16.69 4.77
C SER A 258 -11.45 17.94 5.08
N ARG A 259 -11.32 18.29 6.37
CA ARG A 259 -10.49 19.42 6.81
C ARG A 259 -9.01 19.22 6.53
N SER A 260 -8.53 17.98 6.62
CA SER A 260 -7.16 17.57 6.34
C SER A 260 -7.13 16.42 5.33
N GLN A 261 -6.02 16.26 4.64
CA GLN A 261 -5.80 15.09 3.80
C GLN A 261 -5.68 13.84 4.69
N ASP A 262 -6.57 12.87 4.48
CA ASP A 262 -6.52 11.59 5.17
C ASP A 262 -6.46 10.44 4.15
N LYS A 263 -5.30 9.81 4.06
CA LYS A 263 -5.04 8.66 3.18
C LYS A 263 -5.20 7.31 3.90
N GLY A 264 -5.74 7.30 5.12
CA GLY A 264 -6.12 6.09 5.82
C GLY A 264 -5.01 5.39 6.60
N GLN A 265 -3.85 6.02 6.86
CA GLN A 265 -2.74 5.35 7.54
C GLN A 265 -3.12 4.91 8.98
N ALA A 266 -3.79 5.77 9.72
CA ALA A 266 -4.20 5.47 11.10
C ALA A 266 -5.22 4.33 11.12
N GLU A 267 -6.20 4.35 10.23
CA GLU A 267 -7.22 3.31 10.12
C GLU A 267 -6.63 1.97 9.63
N CYS A 268 -5.67 2.02 8.69
CA CYS A 268 -4.92 0.87 8.23
C CYS A 268 -4.20 0.15 9.40
N ALA A 269 -3.47 0.92 10.22
CA ALA A 269 -2.80 0.39 11.41
C ALA A 269 -3.81 -0.15 12.44
N ARG A 270 -4.93 0.55 12.65
CA ARG A 270 -5.98 0.10 13.57
C ARG A 270 -6.60 -1.23 13.13
N CYS A 271 -6.94 -1.37 11.85
CA CYS A 271 -7.52 -2.60 11.32
C CYS A 271 -6.58 -3.80 11.48
N PHE A 272 -5.27 -3.61 11.24
CA PHE A 272 -4.28 -4.65 11.48
C PHE A 272 -4.24 -5.10 12.95
N LEU A 273 -4.21 -4.16 13.89
CA LEU A 273 -4.21 -4.48 15.31
C LEU A 273 -5.53 -5.12 15.77
N ASP A 274 -6.66 -4.64 15.26
CA ASP A 274 -7.97 -5.23 15.58
C ASP A 274 -8.08 -6.69 15.10
N ALA A 275 -7.52 -7.00 13.92
CA ALA A 275 -7.49 -8.38 13.42
C ALA A 275 -6.69 -9.30 14.36
N ILE A 276 -5.56 -8.82 14.88
CA ILE A 276 -4.74 -9.58 15.83
C ILE A 276 -5.42 -9.71 17.21
N MET A 277 -5.86 -8.58 17.77
CA MET A 277 -6.29 -8.53 19.17
C MET A 277 -7.71 -9.06 19.39
N LYS A 278 -8.57 -8.95 18.38
CA LYS A 278 -10.00 -9.29 18.49
C LYS A 278 -10.37 -10.52 17.64
N GLY A 279 -9.42 -11.13 16.93
CA GLY A 279 -9.70 -12.18 15.95
C GLY A 279 -10.62 -11.70 14.81
N ALA A 280 -10.53 -10.41 14.46
CA ALA A 280 -11.27 -9.87 13.33
C ALA A 280 -10.75 -10.46 12.01
N PRO A 281 -11.56 -10.47 10.93
CA PRO A 281 -11.09 -10.90 9.62
C PRO A 281 -9.86 -10.12 9.16
N GLU A 282 -9.04 -10.73 8.30
CA GLU A 282 -7.91 -10.06 7.66
C GLU A 282 -8.37 -8.78 6.96
N PRO A 283 -7.74 -7.62 7.24
CA PRO A 283 -8.19 -6.33 6.68
C PRO A 283 -8.10 -6.27 5.16
N ILE A 284 -7.21 -7.03 4.58
CA ILE A 284 -7.03 -7.25 3.14
C ILE A 284 -6.84 -8.75 2.94
N ALA A 285 -7.71 -9.38 2.15
CA ALA A 285 -7.59 -10.80 1.84
C ALA A 285 -6.25 -11.10 1.14
N LEU A 286 -5.60 -12.20 1.50
CA LEU A 286 -4.29 -12.61 0.96
C LEU A 286 -4.30 -12.70 -0.56
N GLU A 287 -5.37 -13.24 -1.15
CA GLU A 287 -5.51 -13.32 -2.62
C GLU A 287 -5.42 -11.94 -3.27
N GLN A 288 -5.98 -10.90 -2.63
CA GLN A 288 -5.90 -9.53 -3.15
C GLN A 288 -4.49 -8.95 -3.01
N LEU A 289 -3.80 -9.23 -1.89
CA LEU A 289 -2.41 -8.80 -1.69
C LEU A 289 -1.49 -9.40 -2.77
N PHE A 290 -1.60 -10.69 -3.01
CA PHE A 290 -0.80 -11.41 -4.00
C PHE A 290 -1.18 -10.99 -5.43
N GLU A 291 -2.47 -10.87 -5.74
CA GLU A 291 -2.96 -10.37 -7.02
C GLU A 291 -2.39 -8.98 -7.34
N VAL A 292 -2.53 -8.02 -6.42
CA VAL A 292 -2.02 -6.65 -6.60
C VAL A 292 -0.50 -6.64 -6.74
N THR A 293 0.22 -7.44 -5.96
CA THR A 293 1.69 -7.52 -6.04
C THR A 293 2.12 -8.07 -7.39
N ARG A 294 1.51 -9.18 -7.86
CA ARG A 294 1.80 -9.78 -9.17
C ARG A 294 1.57 -8.81 -10.31
N PHE A 295 0.43 -8.11 -10.33
CA PHE A 295 0.14 -7.13 -11.37
C PHE A 295 1.01 -5.87 -11.26
N SER A 296 1.51 -5.52 -10.07
CA SER A 296 2.48 -4.43 -9.90
C SER A 296 3.84 -4.77 -10.49
N LEU A 297 4.30 -6.01 -10.30
CA LEU A 297 5.50 -6.54 -10.93
C LEU A 297 5.35 -6.56 -12.46
N HIS A 298 4.21 -7.04 -12.95
CA HIS A 298 3.89 -7.05 -14.38
C HIS A 298 3.89 -5.65 -14.99
N ALA A 299 3.30 -4.66 -14.33
CA ALA A 299 3.32 -3.28 -14.79
C ALA A 299 4.74 -2.70 -14.93
N ALA A 300 5.66 -3.16 -14.10
CA ALA A 300 7.04 -2.68 -14.12
C ALA A 300 7.91 -3.38 -15.15
N HIS A 301 7.78 -4.70 -15.28
CA HIS A 301 8.69 -5.56 -16.07
C HIS A 301 8.10 -6.04 -17.40
N GLY A 302 6.79 -5.93 -17.60
CA GLY A 302 6.07 -6.59 -18.69
C GLY A 302 5.72 -8.05 -18.32
N THR A 303 5.11 -8.77 -19.28
CA THR A 303 4.89 -10.24 -19.18
C THR A 303 6.23 -10.95 -19.24
N SER A 304 6.56 -11.74 -18.24
CA SER A 304 7.64 -12.73 -18.32
C SER A 304 7.25 -13.86 -19.29
#